data_77abdbd0e649e2333c2b416eb5949ea6
#
_entry.id   77abdbd0e649e2333c2b416eb5949ea6
#
_cell.length_a   1.000
_cell.length_b   1.000
_cell.length_c   1.000
_cell.angle_alpha   90.00
_cell.angle_beta   90.00
_cell.angle_gamma   90.00
#
_symmetry.space_group_name_H-M   'P 1'
#
loop_
_entity.id
_entity.type
_entity.pdbx_description
1 polymer ?
#
loop_
_entity_poly.entity_id
_entity_poly.type
_entity_poly.pdbx_seq_one_letter_code
_entity_poly.pdbx_strand_id
1 'polypeptide(L)'
;MSPAPAADRTFALRCIVVGALLMLLGVILGAFGAHALQQTLSLKQLSSYQIGVLYQQLHSLALILVGIIALVTPASRWLPRAAVLFGVGVFFFSGSIYAMTFGAPRWLG
;
A
#
# COMPACT_ATOMS: atom_id res chain seq x y z
N MET A 1 -0.94 -29.88 -1.77
CA MET A 1 -0.79 -28.82 -0.76
C MET A 1 -1.93 -28.94 0.24
N SER A 2 -1.60 -28.96 1.51
CA SER A 2 -2.63 -28.95 2.56
C SER A 2 -3.20 -27.55 2.72
N PRO A 3 -4.51 -27.42 2.97
CA PRO A 3 -5.07 -26.11 3.28
C PRO A 3 -4.46 -25.54 4.55
N ALA A 4 -4.28 -24.22 4.60
CA ALA A 4 -3.77 -23.54 5.79
C ALA A 4 -4.75 -23.70 6.97
N PRO A 5 -4.25 -23.71 8.23
CA PRO A 5 -5.11 -23.64 9.41
C PRO A 5 -6.02 -22.42 9.37
N ALA A 6 -7.15 -22.49 10.07
CA ALA A 6 -8.16 -21.42 10.04
C ALA A 6 -7.59 -20.05 10.41
N ALA A 7 -6.69 -19.97 11.41
CA ALA A 7 -6.08 -18.70 11.82
C ALA A 7 -5.21 -18.13 10.72
N ASP A 8 -4.43 -18.96 10.02
CA ASP A 8 -3.57 -18.53 8.92
C ASP A 8 -4.39 -18.12 7.70
N ARG A 9 -5.52 -18.79 7.47
CA ARG A 9 -6.43 -18.38 6.40
C ARG A 9 -7.06 -17.03 6.68
N THR A 10 -7.44 -16.76 7.91
CA THR A 10 -7.98 -15.46 8.30
C THR A 10 -6.94 -14.36 8.09
N PHE A 11 -5.70 -14.58 8.52
CA PHE A 11 -4.60 -13.65 8.28
C PHE A 11 -4.40 -13.43 6.78
N ALA A 12 -4.33 -14.51 6.01
CA ALA A 12 -4.12 -14.46 4.55
C ALA A 12 -5.22 -13.64 3.86
N LEU A 13 -6.48 -13.91 4.20
CA LEU A 13 -7.61 -13.19 3.61
C LEU A 13 -7.61 -11.72 4.00
N ARG A 14 -7.23 -11.39 5.23
CA ARG A 14 -7.09 -10.00 5.66
C ARG A 14 -6.01 -9.27 4.86
N CYS A 15 -4.87 -9.91 4.62
CA CYS A 15 -3.80 -9.32 3.79
C CYS A 15 -4.30 -9.05 2.38
N ILE A 16 -5.01 -10.00 1.79
CA ILE A 16 -5.56 -9.85 0.43
C ILE A 16 -6.57 -8.71 0.39
N VAL A 17 -7.51 -8.66 1.34
CA VAL A 17 -8.54 -7.62 1.37
C VAL A 17 -7.92 -6.25 1.60
N VAL A 18 -7.04 -6.12 2.59
CA VAL A 18 -6.37 -4.83 2.87
C VAL A 18 -5.54 -4.38 1.68
N GLY A 19 -4.78 -5.31 1.08
CA GLY A 19 -3.99 -5.00 -0.12
C GLY A 19 -4.87 -4.56 -1.29
N ALA A 20 -6.00 -5.23 -1.51
CA ALA A 20 -6.94 -4.88 -2.57
C ALA A 20 -7.56 -3.49 -2.34
N LEU A 21 -7.94 -3.19 -1.09
CA LEU A 21 -8.50 -1.87 -0.74
C LEU A 21 -7.45 -0.77 -0.91
N LEU A 22 -6.21 -1.01 -0.49
CA LEU A 22 -5.13 -0.05 -0.69
C LEU A 22 -4.82 0.16 -2.17
N MET A 23 -4.89 -0.91 -2.98
CA MET A 23 -4.71 -0.80 -4.43
C MET A 23 -5.83 0.03 -5.06
N LEU A 24 -7.08 -0.22 -4.67
CA LEU A 24 -8.22 0.56 -5.15
C LEU A 24 -8.05 2.04 -4.81
N LEU A 25 -7.69 2.33 -3.55
CA LEU A 25 -7.44 3.69 -3.12
C LEU A 25 -6.29 4.31 -3.93
N GLY A 26 -5.24 3.56 -4.19
CA GLY A 26 -4.11 4.00 -5.02
C GLY A 26 -4.55 4.36 -6.43
N VAL A 27 -5.43 3.57 -7.04
CA VAL A 27 -5.97 3.86 -8.38
C VAL A 27 -6.80 5.15 -8.35
N ILE A 28 -7.65 5.31 -7.34
CA ILE A 28 -8.47 6.51 -7.18
C ILE A 28 -7.58 7.75 -7.01
N LEU A 29 -6.58 7.67 -6.13
CA LEU A 29 -5.64 8.78 -5.89
C LEU A 29 -4.81 9.09 -7.13
N GLY A 30 -4.40 8.07 -7.87
CA GLY A 30 -3.68 8.24 -9.14
C GLY A 30 -4.52 8.97 -10.18
N ALA A 31 -5.79 8.57 -10.33
CA ALA A 31 -6.72 9.23 -11.25
C ALA A 31 -6.99 10.66 -10.82
N PHE A 32 -7.19 10.91 -9.52
CA PHE A 32 -7.38 12.25 -8.98
C PHE A 32 -6.18 13.15 -9.26
N GLY A 33 -4.96 12.62 -9.09
CA GLY A 33 -3.74 13.35 -9.41
C GLY A 33 -3.64 13.71 -10.89
N ALA A 34 -4.01 12.75 -11.77
CA ALA A 34 -3.94 12.98 -13.21
C ALA A 34 -4.97 13.98 -13.73
N HIS A 35 -6.12 14.09 -13.08
CA HIS A 35 -7.21 14.94 -13.59
C HIS A 35 -7.39 16.25 -12.81
N ALA A 36 -7.37 16.20 -11.48
CA ALA A 36 -7.67 17.37 -10.66
C ALA A 36 -6.42 18.12 -10.20
N LEU A 37 -5.39 17.39 -9.75
CA LEU A 37 -4.21 18.00 -9.13
C LEU A 37 -3.23 18.60 -10.13
N GLN A 38 -3.31 18.22 -11.41
CA GLN A 38 -2.45 18.79 -12.44
C GLN A 38 -2.57 20.30 -12.54
N GLN A 39 -3.73 20.84 -12.25
CA GLN A 39 -4.00 22.27 -12.37
C GLN A 39 -3.58 23.08 -11.14
N THR A 40 -3.39 22.41 -10.00
CA THR A 40 -3.14 23.09 -8.73
C THR A 40 -1.75 22.85 -8.17
N LEU A 41 -1.08 21.77 -8.56
CA LEU A 41 0.25 21.41 -8.07
C LEU A 41 1.32 21.80 -9.07
N SER A 42 2.50 22.18 -8.57
CA SER A 42 3.69 22.31 -9.42
C SER A 42 4.09 20.94 -9.99
N LEU A 43 4.90 20.93 -11.05
CA LEU A 43 5.40 19.69 -11.63
C LEU A 43 6.16 18.86 -10.59
N LYS A 44 6.92 19.50 -9.71
CA LYS A 44 7.67 18.79 -8.67
C LYS A 44 6.74 18.15 -7.65
N GLN A 45 5.70 18.86 -7.22
CA GLN A 45 4.72 18.35 -6.26
C GLN A 45 3.92 17.19 -6.88
N LEU A 46 3.52 17.33 -8.14
CA LEU A 46 2.79 16.28 -8.84
C LEU A 46 3.65 15.02 -9.01
N SER A 47 4.93 15.20 -9.35
CA SER A 47 5.87 14.08 -9.46
C SER A 47 6.01 13.34 -8.13
N SER A 48 6.17 14.05 -7.02
CA SER A 48 6.22 13.45 -5.69
C SER A 48 4.94 12.70 -5.34
N TYR A 49 3.79 13.29 -5.67
CA TYR A 49 2.49 12.67 -5.46
C TYR A 49 2.37 11.34 -6.21
N GLN A 50 2.78 11.33 -7.48
CA GLN A 50 2.75 10.13 -8.31
C GLN A 50 3.67 9.03 -7.77
N ILE A 51 4.82 9.41 -7.20
CA ILE A 51 5.71 8.45 -6.53
C ILE A 51 5.01 7.84 -5.32
N GLY A 52 4.31 8.65 -4.53
CA GLY A 52 3.51 8.14 -3.40
C GLY A 52 2.47 7.11 -3.84
N VAL A 53 1.75 7.40 -4.93
CA VAL A 53 0.76 6.47 -5.50
C VAL A 53 1.43 5.18 -5.97
N LEU A 54 2.55 5.28 -6.68
CA LEU A 54 3.28 4.12 -7.19
C LEU A 54 3.71 3.20 -6.04
N TYR A 55 4.35 3.76 -5.02
CA TYR A 55 4.82 2.94 -3.89
C TYR A 55 3.67 2.37 -3.08
N GLN A 56 2.57 3.09 -2.94
CA GLN A 56 1.36 2.52 -2.34
C GLN A 56 0.89 1.30 -3.12
N GLN A 57 0.84 1.37 -4.44
CA GLN A 57 0.41 0.26 -5.28
C GLN A 57 1.36 -0.93 -5.19
N LEU A 58 2.68 -0.68 -5.19
CA LEU A 58 3.67 -1.76 -5.07
C LEU A 58 3.55 -2.48 -3.73
N HIS A 59 3.39 -1.74 -2.64
CA HIS A 59 3.23 -2.34 -1.31
C HIS A 59 1.89 -3.06 -1.18
N SER A 60 0.85 -2.55 -1.81
CA SER A 60 -0.46 -3.20 -1.87
C SER A 60 -0.40 -4.56 -2.56
N LEU A 61 0.30 -4.61 -3.69
CA LEU A 61 0.57 -5.88 -4.39
C LEU A 61 1.37 -6.83 -3.51
N ALA A 62 2.38 -6.32 -2.81
CA ALA A 62 3.19 -7.13 -1.91
C ALA A 62 2.34 -7.74 -0.79
N LEU A 63 1.40 -6.99 -0.22
CA LEU A 63 0.46 -7.51 0.78
C LEU A 63 -0.42 -8.62 0.22
N ILE A 64 -0.93 -8.45 -1.00
CA ILE A 64 -1.72 -9.47 -1.66
C ILE A 64 -0.89 -10.75 -1.85
N LEU A 65 0.36 -10.59 -2.29
CA LEU A 65 1.27 -11.73 -2.47
C LEU A 65 1.56 -12.44 -1.14
N VAL A 66 1.78 -11.70 -0.07
CA VAL A 66 1.95 -12.29 1.26
C VAL A 66 0.73 -13.11 1.64
N GLY A 67 -0.47 -12.58 1.38
CA GLY A 67 -1.71 -13.31 1.64
C GLY A 67 -1.83 -14.59 0.82
N ILE A 68 -1.51 -14.53 -0.46
CA ILE A 68 -1.54 -15.71 -1.34
C ILE A 68 -0.53 -16.76 -0.86
N ILE A 69 0.69 -16.35 -0.54
CA ILE A 69 1.72 -17.24 -0.02
C ILE A 69 1.24 -17.91 1.28
N ALA A 70 0.60 -17.15 2.16
CA ALA A 70 0.08 -17.69 3.42
C ALA A 70 -1.01 -18.74 3.21
N LEU A 71 -1.76 -18.68 2.10
CA LEU A 71 -2.78 -19.67 1.78
C LEU A 71 -2.19 -21.00 1.33
N VAL A 72 -0.99 -20.99 0.74
CA VAL A 72 -0.43 -22.18 0.06
C VAL A 72 0.82 -22.74 0.74
N THR A 73 1.28 -22.13 1.82
CA THR A 73 2.47 -22.58 2.55
C THR A 73 2.15 -22.86 4.01
N PRO A 74 2.98 -23.68 4.70
CA PRO A 74 2.83 -23.88 6.13
C PRO A 74 2.96 -22.58 6.91
N ALA A 75 2.40 -22.54 8.12
CA ALA A 75 2.47 -21.38 8.99
C ALA A 75 3.91 -20.90 9.17
N SER A 76 4.13 -19.60 9.02
CA SER A 76 5.44 -18.98 9.16
C SER A 76 5.30 -17.65 9.91
N ARG A 77 6.17 -17.44 10.87
CA ARG A 77 6.22 -16.16 11.61
C ARG A 77 6.72 -14.99 10.76
N TRP A 78 7.36 -15.28 9.64
CA TRP A 78 7.92 -14.24 8.78
C TRP A 78 6.86 -13.52 7.95
N LEU A 79 5.78 -14.22 7.59
CA LEU A 79 4.72 -13.63 6.77
C LEU A 79 3.97 -12.49 7.49
N PRO A 80 3.54 -12.64 8.77
CA PRO A 80 2.97 -11.51 9.49
C PRO A 80 3.92 -10.34 9.65
N ARG A 81 5.20 -10.61 9.86
CA ARG A 81 6.23 -9.57 9.98
C ARG A 81 6.38 -8.80 8.67
N ALA A 82 6.40 -9.52 7.55
CA ALA A 82 6.47 -8.90 6.22
C ALA A 82 5.23 -8.02 5.98
N ALA A 83 4.05 -8.51 6.32
CA ALA A 83 2.80 -7.75 6.14
C ALA A 83 2.82 -6.45 6.95
N VAL A 84 3.28 -6.51 8.21
CA VAL A 84 3.39 -5.32 9.06
C VAL A 84 4.39 -4.32 8.46
N LEU A 85 5.53 -4.79 7.97
CA LEU A 85 6.54 -3.93 7.36
C LEU A 85 6.00 -3.24 6.10
N PHE A 86 5.29 -3.96 5.24
CA PHE A 86 4.69 -3.36 4.06
C PHE A 86 3.62 -2.34 4.43
N GLY A 87 2.78 -2.63 5.42
CA GLY A 87 1.77 -1.70 5.90
C GLY A 87 2.37 -0.44 6.51
N VAL A 88 3.39 -0.59 7.34
CA VAL A 88 4.13 0.54 7.91
C VAL A 88 4.79 1.36 6.82
N GLY A 89 5.38 0.71 5.81
CA GLY A 89 5.99 1.40 4.68
C GLY A 89 5.00 2.28 3.93
N VAL A 90 3.81 1.77 3.63
CA VAL A 90 2.75 2.56 3.00
C VAL A 90 2.37 3.74 3.87
N PHE A 91 2.15 3.50 5.16
CA PHE A 91 1.71 4.55 6.08
C PHE A 91 2.72 5.68 6.15
N PHE A 92 3.99 5.37 6.38
CA PHE A 92 5.00 6.41 6.56
C PHE A 92 5.44 7.04 5.23
N PHE A 93 5.68 6.26 4.21
CA PHE A 93 6.20 6.77 2.95
C PHE A 93 5.12 7.50 2.15
N SER A 94 4.10 6.77 1.74
CA SER A 94 3.04 7.35 0.89
C SER A 94 2.20 8.35 1.68
N GLY A 95 1.93 8.06 2.95
CA GLY A 95 1.20 8.97 3.82
C GLY A 95 1.91 10.30 4.00
N SER A 96 3.23 10.31 4.17
CA SER A 96 4.03 11.54 4.26
C SER A 96 3.94 12.36 2.99
N ILE A 97 4.06 11.70 1.83
CA ILE A 97 3.96 12.39 0.55
C ILE A 97 2.58 13.01 0.36
N TYR A 98 1.53 12.27 0.68
CA TYR A 98 0.16 12.80 0.57
C TYR A 98 -0.06 13.97 1.53
N ALA A 99 0.46 13.87 2.76
CA ALA A 99 0.36 14.95 3.73
C ALA A 99 1.07 16.22 3.22
N MET A 100 2.28 16.10 2.66
CA MET A 100 2.99 17.22 2.08
C MET A 100 2.24 17.83 0.90
N THR A 101 1.61 17.00 0.07
CA THR A 101 0.83 17.46 -1.07
C THR A 101 -0.32 18.37 -0.62
N PHE A 102 -0.93 18.06 0.51
CA PHE A 102 -2.09 18.78 1.04
C PHE A 102 -1.75 19.75 2.17
N GLY A 103 -0.51 20.20 2.28
CA GLY A 103 -0.13 21.34 3.11
C GLY A 103 0.75 21.07 4.31
N ALA A 104 1.16 19.83 4.57
CA ALA A 104 2.06 19.52 5.66
C ALA A 104 3.50 20.00 5.36
N PRO A 105 4.36 20.19 6.39
CA PRO A 105 5.73 20.63 6.17
C PRO A 105 6.53 19.63 5.31
N ARG A 106 7.40 20.18 4.44
CA ARG A 106 8.18 19.37 3.50
C ARG A 106 9.24 18.48 4.15
N TRP A 107 9.60 18.74 5.41
CA TRP A 107 10.57 17.91 6.12
C TRP A 107 10.04 16.48 6.36
N LEU A 108 8.75 16.24 6.14
CA LEU A 108 8.18 14.89 6.24
C LEU A 108 8.61 13.96 5.09
N GLY A 109 9.15 14.52 4.01
CA GLY A 109 9.53 13.72 2.85
C GLY A 109 11.02 13.53 2.66
#